data_1511b06b7a03dee74c46bb3b040c274c
#
_entry.id   1511b06b7a03dee74c46bb3b040c274c
#
_cell.length_a   1.000
_cell.length_b   1.000
_cell.length_c   1.000
_cell.angle_alpha   90.00
_cell.angle_beta   90.00
_cell.angle_gamma   90.00
#
_symmetry.space_group_name_H-M   'P 1'
#
loop_
_entity.id
_entity.type
_entity.pdbx_description
1 polymer ?
#
loop_
_entity_poly.entity_id
_entity_poly.type
_entity_poly.pdbx_seq_one_letter_code
_entity_poly.pdbx_strand_id
1 'polypeptide(L)'
;MPVSVPTDPRGAEGFRPARAAVGALLKLAPQLRPRVEKALWRGFYELASLGPGGGAAALMNYGYAEAGEAAADMDRFGLALYAAVAGGGELTDSDVLEVGCGRGGGTAHVFERFAPATMTGVDLARTAVDQARRRHGRPGLSFRVGDAQRLPFADGSFDAVVNVESSHCYPDVPRFLAEVARVLRPGGMLLMADFRATRSDGSTDDDIGSLRSQIRAAGFEIVEEQDITPCVVRALTLGTPAVRARVSRRVPRPLRRHALEFSAIEGSAIHRSFVDRERTYMRFALRRG
;
A
#
# COMPACT_ATOMS: atom_id res chain seq x y z
N MET A 1 -12.50 -6.74 -25.97
CA MET A 1 -12.61 -6.43 -24.54
C MET A 1 -11.74 -5.23 -24.27
N PRO A 2 -12.23 -4.09 -23.74
CA PRO A 2 -11.38 -2.97 -23.44
C PRO A 2 -10.44 -3.34 -22.29
N VAL A 3 -9.14 -3.19 -22.50
CA VAL A 3 -8.09 -3.42 -21.52
C VAL A 3 -8.21 -2.33 -20.46
N SER A 4 -8.73 -2.67 -19.27
CA SER A 4 -8.62 -1.79 -18.11
C SER A 4 -7.18 -1.82 -17.63
N VAL A 5 -6.43 -0.77 -17.96
CA VAL A 5 -5.23 -0.44 -17.15
C VAL A 5 -5.73 -0.21 -15.74
N PRO A 6 -5.11 -0.79 -14.68
CA PRO A 6 -5.56 -0.58 -13.32
C PRO A 6 -5.81 0.90 -13.10
N THR A 7 -7.03 1.26 -12.78
CA THR A 7 -7.40 2.64 -12.50
C THR A 7 -6.87 2.95 -11.11
N ASP A 8 -5.57 3.34 -11.01
CA ASP A 8 -5.16 4.07 -9.82
C ASP A 8 -6.01 5.35 -9.78
N PRO A 9 -6.89 5.47 -8.81
CA PRO A 9 -7.78 6.63 -8.69
C PRO A 9 -7.02 7.90 -8.35
N ARG A 10 -5.71 7.81 -8.07
CA ARG A 10 -4.85 8.91 -7.67
C ARG A 10 -4.43 9.82 -8.82
N GLY A 11 -5.37 10.27 -9.68
CA GLY A 11 -5.15 11.44 -10.53
C GLY A 11 -4.82 11.20 -12.00
N ALA A 12 -5.43 10.25 -12.62
CA ALA A 12 -5.16 9.81 -13.98
C ALA A 12 -5.62 10.72 -15.13
N GLU A 13 -6.23 11.85 -14.88
CA GLU A 13 -6.67 12.74 -15.99
C GLU A 13 -5.51 13.40 -16.75
N GLY A 14 -4.38 13.68 -16.11
CA GLY A 14 -3.19 14.28 -16.75
C GLY A 14 -2.37 13.33 -17.63
N PHE A 15 -2.60 11.99 -17.51
CA PHE A 15 -1.84 10.97 -18.25
C PHE A 15 -2.65 10.25 -19.34
N ARG A 16 -3.84 10.75 -19.70
CA ARG A 16 -4.73 10.13 -20.70
C ARG A 16 -4.03 9.75 -22.03
N PRO A 17 -3.25 10.62 -22.68
CA PRO A 17 -2.63 10.26 -23.96
C PRO A 17 -1.54 9.18 -23.81
N ALA A 18 -0.72 9.24 -22.76
CA ALA A 18 0.29 8.22 -22.49
C ALA A 18 -0.36 6.86 -22.14
N ARG A 19 -1.46 6.86 -21.38
CA ARG A 19 -2.24 5.65 -21.05
C ARG A 19 -2.89 5.04 -22.29
N ALA A 20 -3.43 5.85 -23.20
CA ALA A 20 -4.01 5.36 -24.45
C ALA A 20 -2.94 4.70 -25.35
N ALA A 21 -1.76 5.29 -25.46
CA ALA A 21 -0.65 4.73 -26.21
C ALA A 21 -0.13 3.41 -25.58
N VAL A 22 0.05 3.38 -24.26
CA VAL A 22 0.43 2.16 -23.53
C VAL A 22 -0.66 1.10 -23.66
N GLY A 23 -1.93 1.47 -23.52
CA GLY A 23 -3.06 0.54 -23.71
C GLY A 23 -3.12 -0.04 -25.11
N ALA A 24 -2.84 0.73 -26.15
CA ALA A 24 -2.75 0.25 -27.53
C ALA A 24 -1.59 -0.73 -27.73
N LEU A 25 -0.41 -0.42 -27.17
CA LEU A 25 0.77 -1.30 -27.22
C LEU A 25 0.51 -2.65 -26.51
N LEU A 26 -0.14 -2.60 -25.34
CA LEU A 26 -0.46 -3.80 -24.55
C LEU A 26 -1.54 -4.69 -25.20
N LYS A 27 -2.38 -4.16 -26.08
CA LYS A 27 -3.29 -4.94 -26.91
C LYS A 27 -2.55 -5.77 -27.96
N LEU A 28 -1.44 -5.23 -28.46
CA LEU A 28 -0.60 -5.91 -29.47
C LEU A 28 0.35 -6.95 -28.87
N ALA A 29 0.75 -6.78 -27.61
CA ALA A 29 1.69 -7.67 -26.91
C ALA A 29 1.27 -7.89 -25.45
N PRO A 30 0.19 -8.67 -25.17
CA PRO A 30 -0.35 -8.87 -23.83
C PRO A 30 0.68 -9.45 -22.84
N GLN A 31 1.62 -10.26 -23.32
CA GLN A 31 2.70 -10.86 -22.51
C GLN A 31 3.66 -9.83 -21.90
N LEU A 32 3.71 -8.62 -22.44
CA LEU A 32 4.54 -7.52 -21.91
C LEU A 32 3.84 -6.72 -20.81
N ARG A 33 2.54 -6.92 -20.63
CA ARG A 33 1.70 -6.17 -19.68
C ARG A 33 2.28 -6.13 -18.27
N PRO A 34 2.65 -7.25 -17.61
CA PRO A 34 3.17 -7.22 -16.25
C PRO A 34 4.49 -6.43 -16.14
N ARG A 35 5.35 -6.50 -17.18
CA ARG A 35 6.61 -5.75 -17.20
C ARG A 35 6.40 -4.25 -17.34
N VAL A 36 5.47 -3.85 -18.21
CA VAL A 36 5.14 -2.45 -18.46
C VAL A 36 4.44 -1.83 -17.25
N GLU A 37 3.46 -2.51 -16.66
CA GLU A 37 2.78 -2.06 -15.44
C GLU A 37 3.76 -1.87 -14.30
N LYS A 38 4.64 -2.84 -14.08
CA LYS A 38 5.70 -2.75 -13.07
C LYS A 38 6.66 -1.59 -13.30
N ALA A 39 7.07 -1.35 -14.56
CA ALA A 39 7.92 -0.22 -14.91
C ALA A 39 7.22 1.14 -14.69
N LEU A 40 5.92 1.23 -14.98
CA LEU A 40 5.11 2.42 -14.75
C LEU A 40 4.97 2.70 -13.25
N TRP A 41 4.64 1.69 -12.44
CA TRP A 41 4.56 1.83 -10.99
C TRP A 41 5.89 2.23 -10.38
N ARG A 42 6.97 1.57 -10.78
CA ARG A 42 8.32 1.95 -10.34
C ARG A 42 8.63 3.41 -10.67
N GLY A 43 8.41 3.85 -11.92
CA GLY A 43 8.64 5.23 -12.33
C GLY A 43 7.81 6.24 -11.56
N PHE A 44 6.54 5.89 -11.29
CA PHE A 44 5.66 6.72 -10.48
C PHE A 44 6.17 6.89 -9.04
N TYR A 45 6.54 5.78 -8.36
CA TYR A 45 7.03 5.84 -6.98
C TYR A 45 8.43 6.47 -6.86
N GLU A 46 9.30 6.28 -7.86
CA GLU A 46 10.57 7.02 -7.95
C GLU A 46 10.31 8.54 -7.99
N LEU A 47 9.41 8.98 -8.85
CA LEU A 47 9.04 10.40 -8.98
C LEU A 47 8.34 10.93 -7.72
N ALA A 48 7.38 10.19 -7.17
CA ALA A 48 6.67 10.55 -5.96
C ALA A 48 7.61 10.66 -4.74
N SER A 49 8.69 9.86 -4.73
CA SER A 49 9.72 9.92 -3.68
C SER A 49 10.65 11.13 -3.78
N LEU A 50 10.74 11.76 -4.96
CA LEU A 50 11.53 13.00 -5.15
C LEU A 50 10.77 14.26 -4.74
N GLY A 51 9.46 14.19 -4.53
CA GLY A 51 8.63 15.35 -4.22
C GLY A 51 8.94 16.00 -2.87
N PRO A 52 8.70 17.34 -2.72
CA PRO A 52 8.99 18.11 -1.51
C PRO A 52 8.09 17.78 -0.30
N GLY A 53 7.30 16.72 -0.38
CA GLY A 53 6.36 16.24 0.66
C GLY A 53 7.01 15.54 1.85
N GLY A 54 8.31 15.72 2.07
CA GLY A 54 9.04 15.04 3.11
C GLY A 54 8.86 15.62 4.52
N GLY A 55 7.70 15.42 5.15
CA GLY A 55 7.62 15.38 6.60
C GLY A 55 8.35 14.12 7.14
N ALA A 56 8.67 14.08 8.44
CA ALA A 56 9.42 12.97 9.06
C ALA A 56 8.75 11.60 8.87
N ALA A 57 7.44 11.56 8.66
CA ALA A 57 6.63 10.38 8.43
C ALA A 57 5.82 10.48 7.13
N ALA A 58 6.45 10.81 6.01
CA ALA A 58 5.74 10.91 4.73
C ALA A 58 5.17 9.55 4.28
N LEU A 59 4.07 9.18 4.89
CA LEU A 59 3.30 7.99 4.60
C LEU A 59 2.42 8.21 3.36
N MET A 60 2.27 7.16 2.57
CA MET A 60 1.44 7.18 1.35
C MET A 60 0.29 6.18 1.51
N ASN A 61 -0.47 6.29 2.59
CA ASN A 61 -1.68 5.53 2.83
C ASN A 61 -2.85 6.44 3.19
N TYR A 62 -4.07 5.91 3.17
CA TYR A 62 -5.30 6.66 3.41
C TYR A 62 -5.61 6.84 4.90
N GLY A 63 -4.83 6.21 5.79
CA GLY A 63 -4.98 6.34 7.23
C GLY A 63 -6.13 5.53 7.82
N TYR A 64 -6.19 5.57 9.14
CA TYR A 64 -7.19 4.90 9.97
C TYR A 64 -7.57 5.81 11.13
N ALA A 65 -8.86 6.01 11.36
CA ALA A 65 -9.37 6.77 12.50
C ALA A 65 -10.56 6.05 13.12
N GLU A 66 -10.55 5.89 14.43
CA GLU A 66 -11.66 5.32 15.19
C GLU A 66 -12.79 6.34 15.45
N ALA A 67 -13.93 5.85 15.92
CA ALA A 67 -15.03 6.71 16.31
C ALA A 67 -14.61 7.62 17.47
N GLY A 68 -14.96 8.91 17.37
CA GLY A 68 -14.64 9.90 18.42
C GLY A 68 -13.29 10.59 18.27
N GLU A 69 -12.45 10.19 17.29
CA GLU A 69 -11.18 10.89 17.03
C GLU A 69 -11.42 12.30 16.47
N ALA A 70 -10.54 13.22 16.87
CA ALA A 70 -10.54 14.61 16.39
C ALA A 70 -9.72 14.76 15.10
N ALA A 71 -9.97 15.86 14.37
CA ALA A 71 -9.19 16.22 13.20
C ALA A 71 -7.68 16.31 13.54
N ALA A 72 -6.85 15.74 12.67
CA ALA A 72 -5.40 15.68 12.84
C ALA A 72 -4.67 15.70 11.50
N ASP A 73 -3.34 15.66 11.52
CA ASP A 73 -2.53 15.45 10.33
C ASP A 73 -2.70 14.01 9.82
N MET A 74 -2.64 13.85 8.50
CA MET A 74 -2.71 12.55 7.83
C MET A 74 -1.57 11.61 8.26
N ASP A 75 -0.42 12.13 8.67
CA ASP A 75 0.68 11.29 9.18
C ASP A 75 0.26 10.54 10.45
N ARG A 76 -0.51 11.17 11.36
CA ARG A 76 -1.08 10.50 12.53
C ARG A 76 -2.00 9.35 12.14
N PHE A 77 -2.94 9.59 11.23
CA PHE A 77 -3.88 8.57 10.76
C PHE A 77 -3.16 7.47 9.96
N GLY A 78 -2.12 7.85 9.21
CA GLY A 78 -1.28 6.88 8.49
C GLY A 78 -0.54 5.94 9.43
N LEU A 79 0.02 6.45 10.53
CA LEU A 79 0.65 5.61 11.58
C LEU A 79 -0.38 4.75 12.31
N ALA A 80 -1.59 5.27 12.54
CA ALA A 80 -2.67 4.51 13.15
C ALA A 80 -3.09 3.30 12.29
N LEU A 81 -3.07 3.43 10.94
CA LEU A 81 -3.29 2.30 10.04
C LEU A 81 -2.22 1.21 10.23
N TYR A 82 -0.95 1.60 10.29
CA TYR A 82 0.14 0.66 10.56
C TYR A 82 -0.02 -0.04 11.90
N ALA A 83 -0.40 0.70 12.95
CA ALA A 83 -0.66 0.15 14.27
C ALA A 83 -1.84 -0.84 14.27
N ALA A 84 -2.92 -0.52 13.54
CA ALA A 84 -4.08 -1.39 13.41
C ALA A 84 -3.73 -2.69 12.66
N VAL A 85 -2.90 -2.62 11.62
CA VAL A 85 -2.46 -3.79 10.83
C VAL A 85 -1.51 -4.66 11.64
N ALA A 86 -0.44 -4.06 12.18
CA ALA A 86 0.58 -4.78 12.94
C ALA A 86 0.03 -5.39 14.24
N GLY A 87 -0.98 -4.75 14.86
CA GLY A 87 -1.66 -5.27 16.05
C GLY A 87 -2.50 -6.55 15.82
N GLY A 88 -2.64 -7.01 14.59
CA GLY A 88 -3.27 -8.30 14.26
C GLY A 88 -2.37 -9.51 14.53
N GLY A 89 -1.13 -9.33 14.99
CA GLY A 89 -0.19 -10.39 15.30
C GLY A 89 0.74 -10.05 16.46
N GLU A 90 1.39 -11.07 17.02
CA GLU A 90 2.44 -10.91 18.01
C GLU A 90 3.78 -10.70 17.28
N LEU A 91 4.36 -9.53 17.41
CA LEU A 91 5.60 -9.15 16.72
C LEU A 91 6.80 -8.98 17.65
N THR A 92 6.60 -8.98 18.97
CA THR A 92 7.68 -8.83 19.96
C THR A 92 8.71 -9.92 19.75
N ASP A 93 10.00 -9.55 19.77
CA ASP A 93 11.14 -10.46 19.62
C ASP A 93 11.16 -11.30 18.33
N SER A 94 10.35 -10.94 17.31
CA SER A 94 10.24 -11.67 16.04
C SER A 94 11.06 -11.03 14.91
N ASP A 95 11.36 -11.81 13.86
CA ASP A 95 11.94 -11.32 12.61
C ASP A 95 10.81 -10.88 11.66
N VAL A 96 10.69 -9.58 11.40
CA VAL A 96 9.60 -9.00 10.62
C VAL A 96 10.09 -8.44 9.29
N LEU A 97 9.33 -8.70 8.23
CA LEU A 97 9.52 -8.10 6.91
C LEU A 97 8.34 -7.17 6.59
N GLU A 98 8.60 -5.95 6.14
CA GLU A 98 7.58 -5.15 5.45
C GLU A 98 7.82 -5.16 3.94
N VAL A 99 6.80 -5.54 3.14
CA VAL A 99 6.83 -5.51 1.67
C VAL A 99 6.07 -4.28 1.18
N GLY A 100 6.72 -3.44 0.38
CA GLY A 100 6.19 -2.16 -0.05
C GLY A 100 6.40 -1.06 0.99
N CYS A 101 7.58 -1.01 1.62
CA CYS A 101 7.86 -0.10 2.74
C CYS A 101 7.97 1.39 2.35
N GLY A 102 8.03 1.71 1.06
CA GLY A 102 8.19 3.07 0.59
C GLY A 102 9.39 3.77 1.24
N ARG A 103 9.16 4.90 1.88
CA ARG A 103 10.19 5.71 2.56
C ARG A 103 10.47 5.28 4.01
N GLY A 104 9.91 4.15 4.46
CA GLY A 104 10.22 3.50 5.73
C GLY A 104 9.56 4.07 6.97
N GLY A 105 8.67 5.06 6.85
CA GLY A 105 8.02 5.67 8.02
C GLY A 105 7.12 4.69 8.78
N GLY A 106 6.36 3.86 8.06
CA GLY A 106 5.54 2.80 8.64
C GLY A 106 6.38 1.70 9.26
N THR A 107 7.43 1.24 8.55
CA THR A 107 8.41 0.26 9.06
C THR A 107 9.01 0.70 10.38
N ALA A 108 9.47 1.96 10.44
CA ALA A 108 10.06 2.52 11.66
C ALA A 108 9.05 2.58 12.82
N HIS A 109 7.80 2.96 12.52
CA HIS A 109 6.73 3.00 13.51
C HIS A 109 6.41 1.60 14.08
N VAL A 110 6.30 0.59 13.22
CA VAL A 110 6.08 -0.79 13.65
C VAL A 110 7.24 -1.28 14.50
N PHE A 111 8.49 -1.02 14.07
CA PHE A 111 9.69 -1.38 14.83
C PHE A 111 9.71 -0.76 16.23
N GLU A 112 9.36 0.52 16.37
CA GLU A 112 9.35 1.23 17.65
C GLU A 112 8.20 0.78 18.57
N ARG A 113 7.03 0.51 17.98
CA ARG A 113 5.82 0.25 18.77
C ARG A 113 5.70 -1.20 19.20
N PHE A 114 6.13 -2.16 18.37
CA PHE A 114 5.92 -3.59 18.57
C PHE A 114 7.20 -4.34 18.96
N ALA A 115 8.35 -3.65 19.00
CA ALA A 115 9.63 -4.16 19.44
C ALA A 115 10.03 -5.55 18.85
N PRO A 116 9.97 -5.76 17.51
CA PRO A 116 10.50 -6.98 16.92
C PRO A 116 12.02 -7.07 17.15
N ALA A 117 12.57 -8.28 17.16
CA ALA A 117 14.03 -8.48 17.23
C ALA A 117 14.73 -7.86 16.03
N THR A 118 14.18 -8.10 14.83
CA THR A 118 14.64 -7.45 13.60
C THR A 118 13.46 -7.04 12.72
N MET A 119 13.64 -5.94 11.98
CA MET A 119 12.69 -5.54 10.96
C MET A 119 13.41 -5.11 9.68
N THR A 120 12.95 -5.64 8.55
CA THR A 120 13.47 -5.28 7.23
C THR A 120 12.35 -4.73 6.36
N GLY A 121 12.52 -3.52 5.84
CA GLY A 121 11.64 -2.96 4.82
C GLY A 121 12.16 -3.28 3.40
N VAL A 122 11.28 -3.73 2.49
CA VAL A 122 11.63 -3.91 1.08
C VAL A 122 10.70 -3.10 0.18
N ASP A 123 11.28 -2.43 -0.83
CA ASP A 123 10.53 -1.68 -1.84
C ASP A 123 11.23 -1.76 -3.21
N LEU A 124 10.46 -1.63 -4.28
CA LEU A 124 10.95 -1.64 -5.65
C LEU A 124 11.66 -0.33 -6.02
N ALA A 125 11.26 0.80 -5.44
CA ALA A 125 11.79 2.13 -5.72
C ALA A 125 13.08 2.37 -4.93
N ARG A 126 14.20 2.42 -5.65
CA ARG A 126 15.54 2.64 -5.04
C ARG A 126 15.61 3.96 -4.29
N THR A 127 15.08 5.06 -4.84
CA THR A 127 15.06 6.38 -4.18
C THR A 127 14.31 6.36 -2.86
N ALA A 128 13.20 5.63 -2.76
CA ALA A 128 12.44 5.46 -1.53
C ALA A 128 13.27 4.70 -0.48
N VAL A 129 13.87 3.57 -0.89
CA VAL A 129 14.73 2.75 -0.01
C VAL A 129 15.95 3.53 0.49
N ASP A 130 16.60 4.32 -0.38
CA ASP A 130 17.75 5.13 0.02
C ASP A 130 17.36 6.24 1.00
N GLN A 131 16.16 6.79 0.88
CA GLN A 131 15.60 7.71 1.88
C GLN A 131 15.28 7.00 3.20
N ALA A 132 14.67 5.82 3.14
CA ALA A 132 14.34 4.99 4.30
C ALA A 132 15.62 4.67 5.11
N ARG A 133 16.68 4.21 4.44
CA ARG A 133 17.98 3.93 5.06
C ARG A 133 18.56 5.14 5.79
N ARG A 134 18.57 6.29 5.13
CA ARG A 134 19.13 7.53 5.71
C ARG A 134 18.33 8.05 6.90
N ARG A 135 17.02 7.89 6.90
CA ARG A 135 16.13 8.45 7.92
C ARG A 135 15.92 7.52 9.11
N HIS A 136 15.84 6.22 8.84
CA HIS A 136 15.35 5.23 9.78
C HIS A 136 16.30 4.07 10.04
N GLY A 137 17.32 3.84 9.16
CA GLY A 137 18.28 2.74 9.31
C GLY A 137 19.04 2.81 10.62
N ARG A 138 19.01 1.72 11.40
CA ARG A 138 19.66 1.57 12.71
C ARG A 138 19.78 0.09 13.08
N PRO A 139 20.53 -0.27 14.15
CA PRO A 139 20.57 -1.67 14.61
C PRO A 139 19.17 -2.26 14.76
N GLY A 140 18.96 -3.45 14.21
CA GLY A 140 17.67 -4.13 14.17
C GLY A 140 16.70 -3.66 13.08
N LEU A 141 16.89 -2.48 12.46
CA LEU A 141 16.02 -1.95 11.41
C LEU A 141 16.79 -1.66 10.12
N SER A 142 16.48 -2.39 9.05
CA SER A 142 17.17 -2.31 7.75
C SER A 142 16.20 -2.14 6.58
N PHE A 143 16.71 -1.70 5.42
CA PHE A 143 15.93 -1.50 4.21
C PHE A 143 16.67 -2.03 2.98
N ARG A 144 15.95 -2.69 2.06
CA ARG A 144 16.52 -3.27 0.83
C ARG A 144 15.66 -2.94 -0.38
N VAL A 145 16.31 -2.78 -1.52
CA VAL A 145 15.62 -2.76 -2.81
C VAL A 145 15.26 -4.19 -3.17
N GLY A 146 14.00 -4.43 -3.50
CA GLY A 146 13.51 -5.75 -3.89
C GLY A 146 12.15 -5.69 -4.55
N ASP A 147 11.81 -6.78 -5.20
CA ASP A 147 10.56 -6.99 -5.90
C ASP A 147 9.65 -7.86 -5.05
N ALA A 148 8.44 -7.40 -4.74
CA ALA A 148 7.43 -8.15 -4.00
C ALA A 148 7.11 -9.52 -4.63
N GLN A 149 7.24 -9.64 -5.94
CA GLN A 149 7.00 -10.86 -6.70
C GLN A 149 8.25 -11.77 -6.80
N ARG A 150 9.36 -11.37 -6.23
CA ARG A 150 10.62 -12.14 -6.10
C ARG A 150 11.45 -11.57 -4.96
N LEU A 151 11.07 -11.90 -3.74
CA LEU A 151 11.70 -11.39 -2.53
C LEU A 151 13.15 -11.88 -2.39
N PRO A 152 14.12 -10.99 -2.11
CA PRO A 152 15.54 -11.31 -2.05
C PRO A 152 15.94 -11.93 -0.69
N PHE A 153 15.16 -12.89 -0.21
CA PHE A 153 15.35 -13.56 1.09
C PHE A 153 15.24 -15.07 0.92
N ALA A 154 15.87 -15.82 1.81
CA ALA A 154 15.75 -17.27 1.87
C ALA A 154 14.35 -17.70 2.37
N ASP A 155 14.00 -18.97 2.13
CA ASP A 155 12.79 -19.57 2.64
C ASP A 155 12.80 -19.58 4.18
N GLY A 156 11.64 -19.32 4.80
CA GLY A 156 11.48 -19.38 6.25
C GLY A 156 12.37 -18.37 7.02
N SER A 157 12.61 -17.19 6.45
CA SER A 157 13.46 -16.16 7.07
C SER A 157 12.72 -15.30 8.11
N PHE A 158 11.39 -15.23 8.06
CA PHE A 158 10.61 -14.30 8.87
C PHE A 158 9.48 -14.98 9.64
N ASP A 159 9.16 -14.45 10.81
CA ASP A 159 8.02 -14.84 11.63
C ASP A 159 6.74 -14.12 11.17
N ALA A 160 6.89 -12.86 10.72
CA ALA A 160 5.77 -12.08 10.21
C ALA A 160 6.16 -11.25 8.99
N VAL A 161 5.18 -11.04 8.11
CA VAL A 161 5.23 -10.09 7.00
C VAL A 161 4.13 -9.06 7.17
N VAL A 162 4.47 -7.78 7.01
CA VAL A 162 3.53 -6.65 7.00
C VAL A 162 3.41 -6.13 5.57
N ASN A 163 2.17 -5.82 5.12
CA ASN A 163 1.90 -5.20 3.82
C ASN A 163 0.75 -4.20 3.96
N VAL A 164 1.04 -2.92 3.83
CA VAL A 164 0.05 -1.85 4.01
C VAL A 164 -0.10 -1.06 2.72
N GLU A 165 -1.30 -1.10 2.14
CA GLU A 165 -1.71 -0.31 0.96
C GLU A 165 -0.69 -0.39 -0.19
N SER A 166 -0.30 -1.60 -0.56
CA SER A 166 0.76 -1.84 -1.53
C SER A 166 0.40 -2.92 -2.56
N SER A 167 -0.34 -3.97 -2.16
CA SER A 167 -0.61 -5.12 -3.02
C SER A 167 -1.48 -4.80 -4.24
N HIS A 168 -2.28 -3.73 -4.20
CA HIS A 168 -3.05 -3.24 -5.35
C HIS A 168 -2.17 -2.71 -6.50
N CYS A 169 -0.89 -2.45 -6.24
CA CYS A 169 0.09 -2.05 -7.25
C CYS A 169 0.84 -3.23 -7.88
N TYR A 170 0.62 -4.46 -7.42
CA TYR A 170 1.37 -5.62 -7.90
C TYR A 170 0.67 -6.24 -9.11
N PRO A 171 1.37 -6.38 -10.25
CA PRO A 171 0.78 -6.98 -11.46
C PRO A 171 0.36 -8.44 -11.30
N ASP A 172 0.95 -9.17 -10.33
CA ASP A 172 0.70 -10.58 -10.05
C ASP A 172 0.61 -10.79 -8.53
N VAL A 173 -0.59 -10.57 -7.98
CA VAL A 173 -0.86 -10.75 -6.54
C VAL A 173 -0.70 -12.22 -6.10
N PRO A 174 -1.14 -13.24 -6.86
CA PRO A 174 -0.84 -14.63 -6.55
C PRO A 174 0.66 -14.91 -6.38
N ARG A 175 1.49 -14.35 -7.25
CA ARG A 175 2.95 -14.48 -7.16
C ARG A 175 3.51 -13.81 -5.91
N PHE A 176 3.01 -12.62 -5.55
CA PHE A 176 3.36 -11.95 -4.29
C PHE A 176 3.02 -12.81 -3.09
N LEU A 177 1.80 -13.35 -3.02
CA LEU A 177 1.35 -14.20 -1.91
C LEU A 177 2.20 -15.47 -1.80
N ALA A 178 2.56 -16.10 -2.92
CA ALA A 178 3.46 -17.26 -2.95
C ALA A 178 4.87 -16.93 -2.41
N GLU A 179 5.42 -15.76 -2.76
CA GLU A 179 6.72 -15.30 -2.24
C GLU A 179 6.65 -15.00 -0.73
N VAL A 180 5.55 -14.40 -0.26
CA VAL A 180 5.33 -14.20 1.18
C VAL A 180 5.23 -15.54 1.91
N ALA A 181 4.46 -16.49 1.38
CA ALA A 181 4.39 -17.83 1.95
C ALA A 181 5.76 -18.52 2.00
N ARG A 182 6.60 -18.34 0.99
CA ARG A 182 7.95 -18.91 0.93
C ARG A 182 8.87 -18.32 2.01
N VAL A 183 8.87 -17.00 2.20
CA VAL A 183 9.79 -16.35 3.15
C VAL A 183 9.33 -16.42 4.60
N LEU A 184 8.04 -16.67 4.86
CA LEU A 184 7.53 -16.90 6.20
C LEU A 184 7.96 -18.29 6.71
N ARG A 185 8.23 -18.41 8.01
CA ARG A 185 8.33 -19.70 8.71
C ARG A 185 6.98 -20.40 8.74
N PRO A 186 6.89 -21.73 8.86
CA PRO A 186 5.62 -22.43 9.11
C PRO A 186 4.89 -21.83 10.31
N GLY A 187 3.60 -21.56 10.17
CA GLY A 187 2.80 -20.85 11.18
C GLY A 187 3.00 -19.35 11.27
N GLY A 188 3.92 -18.79 10.48
CA GLY A 188 4.17 -17.34 10.43
C GLY A 188 2.98 -16.55 9.88
N MET A 189 2.95 -15.25 10.15
CA MET A 189 1.80 -14.39 9.89
C MET A 189 2.03 -13.41 8.72
N LEU A 190 1.05 -13.26 7.84
CA LEU A 190 0.93 -12.10 6.95
C LEU A 190 -0.14 -11.16 7.50
N LEU A 191 0.27 -9.95 7.87
CA LEU A 191 -0.58 -8.88 8.37
C LEU A 191 -0.71 -7.84 7.25
N MET A 192 -1.89 -7.73 6.66
CA MET A 192 -2.05 -6.83 5.51
C MET A 192 -3.33 -6.00 5.57
N ALA A 193 -3.27 -4.82 4.98
CA ALA A 193 -4.46 -4.04 4.68
C ALA A 193 -4.34 -3.39 3.31
N ASP A 194 -5.40 -3.52 2.53
CA ASP A 194 -5.48 -2.95 1.20
C ASP A 194 -6.94 -2.78 0.75
N PHE A 195 -7.13 -2.06 -0.32
CA PHE A 195 -8.46 -1.85 -0.90
C PHE A 195 -8.57 -2.52 -2.27
N ARG A 196 -9.78 -2.94 -2.59
CA ARG A 196 -10.18 -3.49 -3.89
C ARG A 196 -11.57 -3.00 -4.26
N ALA A 197 -11.97 -3.23 -5.50
CA ALA A 197 -13.38 -3.11 -5.89
C ALA A 197 -14.24 -4.00 -4.98
N THR A 198 -15.40 -3.51 -4.58
CA THR A 198 -16.31 -4.28 -3.70
C THR A 198 -16.91 -5.46 -4.43
N ARG A 199 -17.17 -5.28 -5.73
CA ARG A 199 -17.69 -6.33 -6.64
C ARG A 199 -16.92 -6.29 -7.95
N SER A 200 -16.71 -7.46 -8.55
CA SER A 200 -16.21 -7.54 -9.91
C SER A 200 -17.31 -7.04 -10.89
N ASP A 201 -16.91 -6.16 -11.78
CA ASP A 201 -17.73 -5.81 -12.97
C ASP A 201 -17.51 -6.80 -14.13
N GLY A 202 -16.77 -7.90 -13.85
CA GLY A 202 -16.35 -8.89 -14.84
C GLY A 202 -15.20 -8.46 -15.74
N SER A 203 -14.64 -7.28 -15.53
CA SER A 203 -13.53 -6.76 -16.33
C SER A 203 -12.14 -7.14 -15.77
N THR A 204 -12.05 -7.41 -14.47
CA THR A 204 -10.79 -7.78 -13.77
C THR A 204 -11.08 -8.71 -12.61
N ASP A 205 -10.09 -9.53 -12.23
CA ASP A 205 -10.09 -10.32 -10.99
C ASP A 205 -9.54 -9.51 -9.79
N ASP A 206 -9.74 -8.19 -9.78
CA ASP A 206 -9.22 -7.28 -8.74
C ASP A 206 -10.35 -6.80 -7.80
N ASP A 207 -11.13 -7.73 -7.30
CA ASP A 207 -12.13 -7.50 -6.26
C ASP A 207 -11.78 -8.24 -4.96
N ILE A 208 -12.53 -7.96 -3.89
CA ILE A 208 -12.29 -8.58 -2.57
C ILE A 208 -12.52 -10.10 -2.60
N GLY A 209 -13.46 -10.60 -3.39
CA GLY A 209 -13.73 -12.04 -3.54
C GLY A 209 -12.55 -12.77 -4.16
N SER A 210 -12.01 -12.20 -5.24
CA SER A 210 -10.81 -12.71 -5.91
C SER A 210 -9.60 -12.69 -4.97
N LEU A 211 -9.38 -11.60 -4.20
CA LEU A 211 -8.29 -11.53 -3.23
C LEU A 211 -8.40 -12.64 -2.17
N ARG A 212 -9.58 -12.89 -1.61
CA ARG A 212 -9.80 -14.00 -0.66
C ARG A 212 -9.48 -15.37 -1.27
N SER A 213 -9.86 -15.57 -2.52
CA SER A 213 -9.57 -16.82 -3.25
C SER A 213 -8.07 -17.00 -3.48
N GLN A 214 -7.37 -15.94 -3.86
CA GLN A 214 -5.91 -15.95 -4.05
C GLN A 214 -5.16 -16.19 -2.74
N ILE A 215 -5.61 -15.61 -1.62
CA ILE A 215 -5.06 -15.83 -0.28
C ILE A 215 -5.12 -17.32 0.08
N ARG A 216 -6.30 -17.94 -0.06
CA ARG A 216 -6.48 -19.37 0.23
C ARG A 216 -5.67 -20.27 -0.70
N ALA A 217 -5.63 -19.94 -1.99
CA ALA A 217 -4.86 -20.67 -2.99
C ALA A 217 -3.34 -20.63 -2.72
N ALA A 218 -2.85 -19.57 -2.08
CA ALA A 218 -1.45 -19.44 -1.66
C ALA A 218 -1.12 -20.18 -0.34
N GLY A 219 -2.09 -20.91 0.25
CA GLY A 219 -1.89 -21.70 1.46
C GLY A 219 -2.05 -20.92 2.76
N PHE A 220 -2.68 -19.76 2.73
CA PHE A 220 -2.97 -19.00 3.95
C PHE A 220 -4.35 -19.32 4.52
N GLU A 221 -4.40 -19.48 5.84
CA GLU A 221 -5.62 -19.44 6.65
C GLU A 221 -5.96 -17.98 6.97
N ILE A 222 -7.20 -17.59 6.78
CA ILE A 222 -7.70 -16.26 7.22
C ILE A 222 -8.08 -16.38 8.70
N VAL A 223 -7.21 -15.86 9.57
CA VAL A 223 -7.43 -15.85 11.04
C VAL A 223 -8.36 -14.72 11.43
N GLU A 224 -8.14 -13.54 10.83
CA GLU A 224 -9.00 -12.38 11.02
C GLU A 224 -9.18 -11.65 9.70
N GLU A 225 -10.39 -11.17 9.48
CA GLU A 225 -10.76 -10.34 8.36
C GLU A 225 -11.70 -9.23 8.84
N GLN A 226 -11.36 -7.98 8.55
CA GLN A 226 -12.15 -6.83 8.97
C GLN A 226 -12.31 -5.82 7.84
N ASP A 227 -13.55 -5.37 7.61
CA ASP A 227 -13.83 -4.20 6.78
C ASP A 227 -13.56 -2.92 7.58
N ILE A 228 -12.46 -2.24 7.27
CA ILE A 228 -12.05 -0.99 7.91
C ILE A 228 -12.40 0.25 7.06
N THR A 229 -13.20 0.10 6.01
CA THR A 229 -13.62 1.22 5.15
C THR A 229 -14.19 2.40 5.94
N PRO A 230 -15.05 2.21 6.97
CA PRO A 230 -15.57 3.35 7.75
C PRO A 230 -14.48 4.14 8.48
N CYS A 231 -13.42 3.44 8.95
CA CYS A 231 -12.29 4.07 9.63
C CYS A 231 -11.40 4.84 8.64
N VAL A 232 -11.22 4.31 7.43
CA VAL A 232 -10.48 4.99 6.35
C VAL A 232 -11.23 6.24 5.87
N VAL A 233 -12.53 6.14 5.60
CA VAL A 233 -13.37 7.30 5.23
C VAL A 233 -13.27 8.39 6.30
N ARG A 234 -13.35 8.03 7.57
CA ARG A 234 -13.22 8.98 8.69
C ARG A 234 -11.85 9.64 8.71
N ALA A 235 -10.76 8.88 8.53
CA ALA A 235 -9.41 9.44 8.49
C ALA A 235 -9.24 10.45 7.34
N LEU A 236 -9.74 10.14 6.16
CA LEU A 236 -9.74 11.04 5.00
C LEU A 236 -10.54 12.33 5.26
N THR A 237 -11.72 12.21 5.87
CA THR A 237 -12.55 13.36 6.22
C THR A 237 -11.86 14.24 7.27
N LEU A 238 -11.39 13.64 8.37
CA LEU A 238 -10.74 14.36 9.49
C LEU A 238 -9.38 14.96 9.08
N GLY A 239 -8.64 14.33 8.15
CA GLY A 239 -7.37 14.83 7.64
C GLY A 239 -7.50 15.93 6.57
N THR A 240 -8.68 16.08 5.96
CA THR A 240 -8.91 17.02 4.84
C THR A 240 -8.48 18.46 5.15
N PRO A 241 -8.78 19.07 6.30
CA PRO A 241 -8.34 20.43 6.60
C PRO A 241 -6.82 20.59 6.57
N ALA A 242 -6.08 19.65 7.16
CA ALA A 242 -4.62 19.66 7.19
C ALA A 242 -4.02 19.49 5.78
N VAL A 243 -4.59 18.60 4.97
CA VAL A 243 -4.18 18.40 3.56
C VAL A 243 -4.41 19.67 2.74
N ARG A 244 -5.59 20.30 2.85
CA ARG A 244 -5.90 21.57 2.17
C ARG A 244 -4.91 22.69 2.54
N ALA A 245 -4.63 22.83 3.83
CA ALA A 245 -3.65 23.81 4.33
C ALA A 245 -2.24 23.53 3.80
N ARG A 246 -1.80 22.26 3.75
CA ARG A 246 -0.49 21.86 3.21
C ARG A 246 -0.40 22.12 1.70
N VAL A 247 -1.42 21.72 0.94
CA VAL A 247 -1.46 21.93 -0.52
C VAL A 247 -1.48 23.42 -0.85
N SER A 248 -2.25 24.24 -0.12
CA SER A 248 -2.30 25.69 -0.37
C SER A 248 -0.96 26.39 -0.17
N ARG A 249 -0.13 25.89 0.76
CA ARG A 249 1.20 26.46 1.07
C ARG A 249 2.31 25.97 0.15
N ARG A 250 2.26 24.71 -0.31
CA ARG A 250 3.38 24.05 -0.98
C ARG A 250 3.18 23.79 -2.47
N VAL A 251 1.93 23.83 -2.96
CA VAL A 251 1.60 23.48 -4.33
C VAL A 251 1.22 24.74 -5.13
N PRO A 252 1.82 24.98 -6.30
CA PRO A 252 1.43 26.08 -7.21
C PRO A 252 -0.06 26.03 -7.55
N ARG A 253 -0.71 27.18 -7.64
CA ARG A 253 -2.17 27.32 -7.87
C ARG A 253 -2.72 26.41 -8.97
N PRO A 254 -2.11 26.31 -10.19
CA PRO A 254 -2.66 25.49 -11.27
C PRO A 254 -2.71 23.99 -10.93
N LEU A 255 -1.82 23.50 -10.04
CA LEU A 255 -1.70 22.07 -9.68
C LEU A 255 -2.49 21.68 -8.43
N ARG A 256 -3.05 22.64 -7.69
CA ARG A 256 -3.71 22.40 -6.40
C ARG A 256 -4.90 21.45 -6.52
N ARG A 257 -5.75 21.62 -7.53
CA ARG A 257 -6.90 20.74 -7.75
C ARG A 257 -6.46 19.29 -7.90
N HIS A 258 -5.47 19.03 -8.73
CA HIS A 258 -4.93 17.68 -8.94
C HIS A 258 -4.27 17.11 -7.67
N ALA A 259 -3.53 17.93 -6.93
CA ALA A 259 -2.91 17.51 -5.67
C ALA A 259 -3.95 17.15 -4.59
N LEU A 260 -5.05 17.89 -4.51
CA LEU A 260 -6.15 17.60 -3.58
C LEU A 260 -6.90 16.33 -3.97
N GLU A 261 -7.18 16.13 -5.26
CA GLU A 261 -7.80 14.90 -5.76
C GLU A 261 -6.91 13.68 -5.50
N PHE A 262 -5.62 13.80 -5.78
CA PHE A 262 -4.63 12.75 -5.50
C PHE A 262 -4.52 12.42 -4.01
N SER A 263 -4.72 13.40 -3.13
CA SER A 263 -4.67 13.22 -1.68
C SER A 263 -5.95 12.65 -1.09
N ALA A 264 -6.91 12.22 -1.90
CA ALA A 264 -8.16 11.59 -1.49
C ALA A 264 -8.96 12.39 -0.43
N ILE A 265 -8.93 13.73 -0.51
CA ILE A 265 -9.67 14.58 0.42
C ILE A 265 -11.18 14.31 0.38
N GLU A 266 -11.89 14.69 1.44
CA GLU A 266 -13.35 14.64 1.48
C GLU A 266 -13.98 15.25 0.21
N GLY A 267 -14.91 14.51 -0.41
CA GLY A 267 -15.57 14.89 -1.66
C GLY A 267 -14.76 14.63 -2.94
N SER A 268 -13.53 14.09 -2.88
CA SER A 268 -12.79 13.61 -4.05
C SER A 268 -13.42 12.34 -4.63
N ALA A 269 -13.07 11.96 -5.87
CA ALA A 269 -13.57 10.73 -6.48
C ALA A 269 -13.16 9.49 -5.68
N ILE A 270 -11.93 9.49 -5.14
CA ILE A 270 -11.43 8.40 -4.28
C ILE A 270 -12.25 8.31 -2.99
N HIS A 271 -12.44 9.42 -2.29
CA HIS A 271 -13.23 9.45 -1.05
C HIS A 271 -14.66 8.93 -1.31
N ARG A 272 -15.32 9.44 -2.37
CA ARG A 272 -16.68 8.97 -2.76
C ARG A 272 -16.71 7.47 -3.05
N SER A 273 -15.72 6.92 -3.76
CA SER A 273 -15.71 5.48 -4.06
C SER A 273 -15.70 4.58 -2.82
N PHE A 274 -15.15 5.05 -1.70
CA PHE A 274 -15.25 4.35 -0.41
C PHE A 274 -16.59 4.60 0.29
N VAL A 275 -17.11 5.84 0.27
CA VAL A 275 -18.43 6.19 0.84
C VAL A 275 -19.54 5.43 0.13
N ASP A 276 -19.51 5.38 -1.19
CA ASP A 276 -20.52 4.73 -2.05
C ASP A 276 -20.33 3.21 -2.13
N ARG A 277 -19.32 2.67 -1.42
CA ARG A 277 -19.01 1.24 -1.38
C ARG A 277 -18.67 0.64 -2.76
N GLU A 278 -18.21 1.43 -3.69
CA GLU A 278 -17.58 0.93 -4.92
C GLU A 278 -16.26 0.23 -4.63
N ARG A 279 -15.58 0.66 -3.54
CA ARG A 279 -14.37 0.06 -2.99
C ARG A 279 -14.54 -0.27 -1.53
N THR A 280 -13.92 -1.37 -1.15
CA THR A 280 -13.82 -1.83 0.24
C THR A 280 -12.37 -1.87 0.66
N TYR A 281 -12.07 -1.34 1.84
CA TYR A 281 -10.75 -1.41 2.45
C TYR A 281 -10.76 -2.49 3.53
N MET A 282 -9.96 -3.54 3.33
CA MET A 282 -9.93 -4.71 4.20
C MET A 282 -8.62 -4.80 4.96
N ARG A 283 -8.70 -5.24 6.21
CA ARG A 283 -7.57 -5.68 7.02
C ARG A 283 -7.67 -7.20 7.20
N PHE A 284 -6.52 -7.86 7.05
CA PHE A 284 -6.39 -9.30 7.22
C PHE A 284 -5.24 -9.64 8.16
N ALA A 285 -5.45 -10.63 9.03
CA ALA A 285 -4.41 -11.40 9.68
C ALA A 285 -4.48 -12.84 9.13
N LEU A 286 -3.41 -13.28 8.49
CA LEU A 286 -3.34 -14.51 7.72
C LEU A 286 -2.22 -15.36 8.27
N ARG A 287 -2.49 -16.67 8.52
CA ARG A 287 -1.49 -17.61 8.98
C ARG A 287 -1.03 -18.51 7.83
N ARG A 288 0.29 -18.68 7.70
CA ARG A 288 0.86 -19.68 6.80
C ARG A 288 0.59 -21.07 7.35
N GLY A 289 0.00 -21.95 6.53
CA GLY A 289 -0.13 -23.38 6.80
C GLY A 289 1.19 -24.15 6.81
#